data_d7b72478e09f4f8ebc3eb4a0657c0e74
#
_entry.id   d7b72478e09f4f8ebc3eb4a0657c0e74
#
_cell.length_a   1.000
_cell.length_b   1.000
_cell.length_c   1.000
_cell.angle_alpha   90.00
_cell.angle_beta   90.00
_cell.angle_gamma   90.00
#
_symmetry.space_group_name_H-M   'P 1'
#
loop_
_entity.id
_entity.type
_entity.pdbx_description
1 polymer ?
#
loop_
_entity_poly.entity_id
_entity_poly.type
_entity_poly.pdbx_seq_one_letter_code
_entity_poly.pdbx_strand_id
1 'polypeptide(L)'
;MIVFYGYDGCSTCRKAKAWLRTVGTAFKEIDITVTAPSQTVLQAILRSGRYQLGQLFNRSGEMYRTLGMKDKLKTLSEVQAVALLARHGRLVKRPVITDGTRHTVGFDEAVMKEVWG
;
A
#
# COMPACT_ATOMS: atom_id res chain seq x y z
N MET A 1 16.05 4.90 4.01
CA MET A 1 15.84 4.39 2.64
C MET A 1 14.35 4.20 2.40
N ILE A 2 13.87 4.73 1.31
CA ILE A 2 12.48 4.54 0.91
C ILE A 2 12.32 3.15 0.30
N VAL A 3 11.29 2.43 0.75
CA VAL A 3 10.90 1.13 0.20
C VAL A 3 9.59 1.29 -0.55
N PHE A 4 9.56 0.78 -1.77
CA PHE A 4 8.43 0.88 -2.67
C PHE A 4 7.87 -0.52 -2.92
N TYR A 5 6.68 -0.80 -2.38
CA TYR A 5 5.98 -2.06 -2.60
C TYR A 5 5.02 -1.89 -3.77
N GLY A 6 5.35 -2.50 -4.89
CA GLY A 6 4.53 -2.40 -6.09
C GLY A 6 4.87 -3.51 -7.07
N TYR A 7 4.42 -3.41 -8.31
CA TYR A 7 4.86 -4.31 -9.38
C TYR A 7 4.62 -3.67 -10.75
N ASP A 8 5.30 -4.21 -11.77
CA ASP A 8 5.35 -3.56 -13.08
C ASP A 8 4.01 -3.53 -13.82
N GLY A 9 3.13 -4.50 -13.56
CA GLY A 9 1.81 -4.55 -14.18
C GLY A 9 0.82 -3.51 -13.66
N CYS A 10 1.18 -2.77 -12.65
CA CYS A 10 0.30 -1.79 -11.99
C CYS A 10 0.54 -0.39 -12.56
N SER A 11 -0.49 0.19 -13.21
CA SER A 11 -0.37 1.54 -13.79
C SER A 11 -0.14 2.62 -12.73
N THR A 12 -0.80 2.48 -11.58
CA THR A 12 -0.63 3.39 -10.44
C THR A 12 0.81 3.35 -9.91
N CYS A 13 1.40 2.15 -9.85
CA CYS A 13 2.79 1.98 -9.45
C CYS A 13 3.74 2.67 -10.42
N ARG A 14 3.49 2.55 -11.72
CA ARG A 14 4.32 3.21 -12.74
C ARG A 14 4.27 4.72 -12.59
N LYS A 15 3.09 5.29 -12.35
CA LYS A 15 2.93 6.73 -12.12
C LYS A 15 3.71 7.20 -10.89
N ALA A 16 3.61 6.45 -9.80
CA ALA A 16 4.32 6.80 -8.56
C ALA A 16 5.83 6.72 -8.73
N LYS A 17 6.34 5.68 -9.41
CA LYS A 17 7.77 5.56 -9.68
C LYS A 17 8.28 6.71 -10.56
N ALA A 18 7.54 7.05 -11.60
CA ALA A 18 7.90 8.16 -12.48
C ALA A 18 7.98 9.48 -11.70
N TRP A 19 7.02 9.71 -10.81
CA TRP A 19 7.02 10.91 -9.98
C TRP A 19 8.25 10.95 -9.06
N LEU A 20 8.57 9.84 -8.39
CA LEU A 20 9.74 9.76 -7.52
C LEU A 20 11.04 10.03 -8.28
N ARG A 21 11.14 9.50 -9.51
CA ARG A 21 12.31 9.75 -10.36
C ARG A 21 12.41 11.21 -10.77
N THR A 22 11.29 11.85 -11.05
CA THR A 22 11.25 13.27 -11.42
C THR A 22 11.80 14.16 -10.30
N VAL A 23 11.47 13.86 -9.04
CA VAL A 23 11.99 14.64 -7.91
C VAL A 23 13.36 14.14 -7.43
N GLY A 24 13.93 13.13 -8.07
CA GLY A 24 15.27 12.63 -7.77
C GLY A 24 15.38 11.81 -6.51
N THR A 25 14.27 11.23 -6.04
CA THR A 25 14.24 10.43 -4.82
C THR A 25 14.55 8.97 -5.10
N ALA A 26 15.59 8.43 -4.47
CA ALA A 26 15.95 7.02 -4.60
C ALA A 26 15.03 6.14 -3.76
N PHE A 27 14.75 4.94 -4.24
CA PHE A 27 13.93 3.98 -3.52
C PHE A 27 14.35 2.55 -3.86
N LYS A 28 14.08 1.64 -2.93
CA LYS A 28 14.24 0.20 -3.13
C LYS A 28 12.88 -0.39 -3.48
N GLU A 29 12.81 -1.10 -4.60
CA GLU A 29 11.56 -1.71 -5.05
C GLU A 29 11.42 -3.14 -4.55
N ILE A 30 10.22 -3.47 -4.04
CA ILE A 30 9.85 -4.83 -3.62
C ILE A 30 8.56 -5.19 -4.37
N ASP A 31 8.54 -6.38 -4.98
CA ASP A 31 7.35 -6.90 -5.63
C ASP A 31 6.32 -7.28 -4.57
N ILE A 32 5.23 -6.53 -4.49
CA ILE A 32 4.19 -6.71 -3.48
C ILE A 32 3.44 -8.03 -3.64
N THR A 33 3.44 -8.60 -4.84
CA THR A 33 2.78 -9.89 -5.09
C THR A 33 3.57 -11.06 -4.52
N VAL A 34 4.87 -10.86 -4.28
CA VAL A 34 5.77 -11.85 -3.69
C VAL A 34 5.94 -11.60 -2.19
N THR A 35 6.16 -10.35 -1.82
CA THR A 35 6.40 -9.95 -0.43
C THR A 35 5.49 -8.80 -0.06
N ALA A 36 4.47 -9.09 0.75
CA ALA A 36 3.58 -8.06 1.26
C ALA A 36 4.27 -7.20 2.33
N PRO A 37 3.82 -5.95 2.54
CA PRO A 37 4.26 -5.20 3.70
C PRO A 37 3.94 -5.96 4.99
N SER A 38 4.80 -5.84 5.99
CA SER A 38 4.61 -6.52 7.27
C SER A 38 3.43 -5.93 8.04
N GLN A 39 2.95 -6.67 9.04
CA GLN A 39 1.93 -6.16 9.95
C GLN A 39 2.40 -4.88 10.63
N THR A 40 3.67 -4.81 11.01
CA THR A 40 4.25 -3.63 11.66
C THR A 40 4.14 -2.41 10.76
N VAL A 41 4.47 -2.54 9.47
CA VAL A 41 4.36 -1.44 8.50
C VAL A 41 2.89 -1.03 8.32
N LEU A 42 2.01 -2.00 8.13
CA LEU A 42 0.59 -1.72 7.91
C LEU A 42 -0.05 -1.03 9.13
N GLN A 43 0.30 -1.48 10.33
CA GLN A 43 -0.18 -0.84 11.57
C GLN A 43 0.36 0.58 11.70
N ALA A 44 1.61 0.82 11.34
CA ALA A 44 2.20 2.16 11.37
C ALA A 44 1.47 3.10 10.41
N ILE A 45 1.10 2.60 9.22
CA ILE A 45 0.32 3.38 8.25
C ILE A 45 -1.02 3.79 8.84
N LEU A 46 -1.72 2.87 9.51
CA LEU A 46 -3.00 3.17 10.15
C LEU A 46 -2.86 4.18 11.30
N ARG A 47 -1.79 4.07 12.08
CA ARG A 47 -1.54 4.99 13.18
C ARG A 47 -1.22 6.40 12.70
N SER A 48 -0.71 6.55 11.49
CA SER A 48 -0.39 7.87 10.92
C SER A 48 -1.63 8.75 10.77
N GLY A 49 -2.82 8.14 10.74
CA GLY A 49 -4.09 8.84 10.66
C GLY A 49 -4.50 9.28 9.26
N ARG A 50 -3.64 9.14 8.27
CA ARG A 50 -3.95 9.54 6.90
C ARG A 50 -4.89 8.57 6.19
N TYR A 51 -4.77 7.26 6.52
CA TYR A 51 -5.52 6.21 5.84
C TYR A 51 -6.38 5.43 6.82
N GLN A 52 -7.60 5.11 6.39
CA GLN A 52 -8.48 4.18 7.09
C GLN A 52 -8.24 2.76 6.59
N LEU A 53 -8.66 1.77 7.35
CA LEU A 53 -8.42 0.36 7.05
C LEU A 53 -8.85 -0.02 5.63
N GLY A 54 -10.05 0.38 5.21
CA GLY A 54 -10.55 0.05 3.88
C GLY A 54 -9.72 0.61 2.75
N GLN A 55 -9.00 1.70 2.99
CA GLN A 55 -8.13 2.32 1.99
C GLN A 55 -6.83 1.56 1.76
N LEU A 56 -6.50 0.61 2.61
CA LEU A 56 -5.32 -0.26 2.44
C LEU A 56 -5.60 -1.43 1.52
N PHE A 57 -6.86 -1.65 1.13
CA PHE A 57 -7.26 -2.77 0.28
C PHE A 57 -7.36 -2.38 -1.18
N ASN A 58 -6.89 -3.27 -2.06
CA ASN A 58 -7.08 -3.17 -3.50
C ASN A 58 -8.50 -3.64 -3.84
N ARG A 59 -9.47 -2.72 -3.74
CA ARG A 59 -10.90 -3.02 -3.88
C ARG A 59 -11.32 -3.44 -5.28
N SER A 60 -10.57 -3.04 -6.29
CA SER A 60 -10.84 -3.42 -7.68
C SER A 60 -10.12 -4.70 -8.09
N GLY A 61 -9.35 -5.30 -7.19
CA GLY A 61 -8.57 -6.50 -7.46
C GLY A 61 -9.40 -7.78 -7.47
N GLU A 62 -8.90 -8.76 -8.20
CA GLU A 62 -9.55 -10.07 -8.30
C GLU A 62 -9.60 -10.79 -6.95
N MET A 63 -8.51 -10.74 -6.18
CA MET A 63 -8.45 -11.41 -4.88
C MET A 63 -9.45 -10.80 -3.90
N TYR A 64 -9.65 -9.50 -3.94
CA TYR A 64 -10.66 -8.82 -3.12
C TYR A 64 -12.06 -9.39 -3.39
N ARG A 65 -12.40 -9.56 -4.66
CA ARG A 65 -13.69 -10.14 -5.07
C ARG A 65 -13.79 -11.62 -4.71
N THR A 66 -12.76 -12.38 -5.04
CA THR A 66 -12.73 -13.84 -4.83
C THR A 66 -12.87 -14.21 -3.36
N LEU A 67 -12.25 -13.44 -2.47
CA LEU A 67 -12.33 -13.67 -1.03
C LEU A 67 -13.59 -13.07 -0.38
N GLY A 68 -14.41 -12.34 -1.15
CA GLY A 68 -15.61 -11.71 -0.61
C GLY A 68 -15.30 -10.62 0.42
N MET A 69 -14.23 -9.86 0.20
CA MET A 69 -13.74 -8.89 1.18
C MET A 69 -14.73 -7.77 1.47
N LYS A 70 -15.56 -7.40 0.51
CA LYS A 70 -16.58 -6.36 0.71
C LYS A 70 -17.45 -6.66 1.93
N ASP A 71 -17.84 -7.91 2.09
CA ASP A 71 -18.66 -8.35 3.23
C ASP A 71 -17.80 -8.67 4.46
N LYS A 72 -16.65 -9.32 4.25
CA LYS A 72 -15.76 -9.70 5.35
C LYS A 72 -15.26 -8.51 6.15
N LEU A 73 -14.95 -7.38 5.47
CA LEU A 73 -14.45 -6.18 6.13
C LEU A 73 -15.43 -5.64 7.18
N LYS A 74 -16.72 -5.93 7.05
CA LYS A 74 -17.74 -5.50 8.00
C LYS A 74 -17.63 -6.24 9.35
N THR A 75 -17.01 -7.41 9.36
CA THR A 75 -16.94 -8.28 10.55
C THR A 75 -15.54 -8.51 11.07
N LEU A 76 -14.50 -8.25 10.26
CA LEU A 76 -13.11 -8.43 10.69
C LEU A 76 -12.67 -7.29 11.61
N SER A 77 -11.93 -7.65 12.66
CA SER A 77 -11.23 -6.66 13.46
C SER A 77 -10.08 -6.07 12.65
N GLU A 78 -9.56 -4.92 13.10
CA GLU A 78 -8.40 -4.31 12.48
C GLU A 78 -7.20 -5.27 12.48
N VAL A 79 -6.96 -5.96 13.60
CA VAL A 79 -5.87 -6.91 13.73
C VAL A 79 -6.01 -8.06 12.72
N GLN A 80 -7.21 -8.60 12.57
CA GLN A 80 -7.48 -9.67 11.61
C GLN A 80 -7.29 -9.21 10.17
N ALA A 81 -7.78 -8.01 9.85
CA ALA A 81 -7.65 -7.45 8.51
C ALA A 81 -6.19 -7.16 8.15
N VAL A 82 -5.42 -6.60 9.07
CA VAL A 82 -3.99 -6.35 8.89
C VAL A 82 -3.23 -7.66 8.69
N ALA A 83 -3.54 -8.68 9.47
CA ALA A 83 -2.92 -10.00 9.32
C ALA A 83 -3.19 -10.59 7.93
N LEU A 84 -4.41 -10.42 7.42
CA LEU A 84 -4.80 -10.88 6.10
C LEU A 84 -4.03 -10.15 4.99
N LEU A 85 -3.90 -8.83 5.10
CA LEU A 85 -3.12 -8.03 4.16
C LEU A 85 -1.64 -8.45 4.14
N ALA A 86 -1.06 -8.68 5.31
CA ALA A 86 0.34 -9.08 5.43
C ALA A 86 0.61 -10.46 4.82
N ARG A 87 -0.42 -11.30 4.68
CA ARG A 87 -0.33 -12.63 4.07
C ARG A 87 -0.60 -12.62 2.57
N HIS A 88 -1.29 -11.59 2.06
CA HIS A 88 -1.73 -11.54 0.67
C HIS A 88 -1.43 -10.17 0.07
N GLY A 89 -0.23 -10.02 -0.47
CA GLY A 89 0.18 -8.75 -1.08
C GLY A 89 -0.74 -8.26 -2.19
N ARG A 90 -1.42 -9.17 -2.87
CA ARG A 90 -2.38 -8.82 -3.93
C ARG A 90 -3.65 -8.15 -3.39
N LEU A 91 -3.95 -8.30 -2.10
CA LEU A 91 -5.04 -7.59 -1.44
C LEU A 91 -4.70 -6.16 -1.08
N VAL A 92 -3.42 -5.84 -1.00
CA VAL A 92 -2.95 -4.53 -0.56
C VAL A 92 -3.06 -3.53 -1.71
N LYS A 93 -3.60 -2.35 -1.41
CA LYS A 93 -3.60 -1.24 -2.35
C LYS A 93 -2.16 -0.82 -2.62
N ARG A 94 -1.82 -0.59 -3.88
CA ARG A 94 -0.46 -0.30 -4.28
C ARG A 94 -0.34 1.00 -5.06
N PRO A 95 0.84 1.61 -5.01
CA PRO A 95 2.00 1.18 -4.25
C PRO A 95 1.89 1.52 -2.77
N VAL A 96 2.58 0.79 -1.92
CA VAL A 96 2.85 1.18 -0.53
C VAL A 96 4.28 1.69 -0.49
N ILE A 97 4.45 2.93 -0.06
CA ILE A 97 5.75 3.59 -0.01
C ILE A 97 6.02 3.98 1.43
N THR A 98 7.16 3.58 1.96
CA THR A 98 7.49 3.83 3.37
C THR A 98 8.99 4.03 3.57
N ASP A 99 9.36 4.90 4.50
CA ASP A 99 10.73 5.00 4.98
C ASP A 99 10.86 4.58 6.45
N GLY A 100 9.80 3.95 6.98
CA GLY A 100 9.71 3.55 8.39
C GLY A 100 9.00 4.57 9.26
N THR A 101 8.99 5.83 8.87
CA THR A 101 8.36 6.93 9.60
C THR A 101 7.22 7.56 8.82
N ARG A 102 7.45 7.80 7.53
CA ARG A 102 6.47 8.37 6.61
C ARG A 102 5.94 7.29 5.69
N HIS A 103 4.66 7.39 5.32
CA HIS A 103 3.99 6.35 4.52
C HIS A 103 3.00 6.96 3.56
N THR A 104 2.93 6.40 2.34
CA THR A 104 1.82 6.67 1.41
C THR A 104 1.30 5.37 0.83
N VAL A 105 0.01 5.36 0.46
CA VAL A 105 -0.67 4.22 -0.16
C VAL A 105 -1.40 4.72 -1.40
N GLY A 106 -1.20 4.05 -2.52
CA GLY A 106 -1.74 4.50 -3.79
C GLY A 106 -0.94 5.66 -4.36
N PHE A 107 -1.48 6.33 -5.35
CA PHE A 107 -0.85 7.50 -5.95
C PHE A 107 -1.84 8.66 -5.98
N ASP A 108 -1.49 9.72 -5.29
CA ASP A 108 -2.13 11.02 -5.32
C ASP A 108 -1.00 12.03 -5.35
N GLU A 109 -0.92 12.81 -6.41
CA GLU A 109 0.22 13.71 -6.63
C GLU A 109 0.38 14.72 -5.49
N ALA A 110 -0.73 15.26 -4.97
CA ALA A 110 -0.69 16.21 -3.86
C ALA A 110 -0.10 15.56 -2.60
N VAL A 111 -0.51 14.35 -2.29
CA VAL A 111 0.01 13.59 -1.14
C VAL A 111 1.48 13.26 -1.35
N MET A 112 1.87 12.82 -2.56
CA MET A 112 3.27 12.52 -2.88
C MET A 112 4.14 13.75 -2.65
N LYS A 113 3.67 14.91 -3.09
CA LYS A 113 4.40 16.17 -2.95
C LYS A 113 4.53 16.57 -1.47
N GLU A 114 3.47 16.38 -0.68
CA GLU A 114 3.48 16.68 0.75
C GLU A 114 4.45 15.77 1.51
N VAL A 115 4.45 14.48 1.22
CA VAL A 115 5.20 13.48 1.98
C VAL A 115 6.62 13.30 1.46
N TRP A 116 6.79 13.22 0.14
CA TRP A 116 8.06 12.85 -0.51
C TRP A 116 8.71 13.98 -1.29
N GLY A 117 8.00 15.08 -1.48
CA GLY A 117 8.52 16.24 -2.22
C GLY A 117 9.52 17.11 -1.49
#